data_67936f91523974536991c64bd1ce6f96
#
_entry.id   67936f91523974536991c64bd1ce6f96
#
_cell.length_a   1.000
_cell.length_b   1.000
_cell.length_c   1.000
_cell.angle_alpha   90.00
_cell.angle_beta   90.00
_cell.angle_gamma   90.00
#
_symmetry.space_group_name_H-M   'P 1'
#
loop_
_entity.id
_entity.type
_entity.pdbx_description
1 polymer ?
#
loop_
_entity_poly.entity_id
_entity_poly.type
_entity_poly.pdbx_seq_one_letter_code
_entity_poly.pdbx_strand_id
1 'polypeptide(L)'
;MTQLPSAHPSPMTSRVEDSRTLVLERLFRASPERVFAAFSQAEHLRRWWGPRGWEMPVCTLDFRPGGRWHYGMKCTDPAQGQFFGMESWGLGVYREIEDGARIVYTDYFSDAQGGIDEALPATLVELTFTAQEGGTRVVNRSTYASEEGLKTVLDMGMLQGITETWDRLVEGLGAAPA
;
A
#
# COMPACT_ATOMS: atom_id res chain seq x y z
N MET A 1 35.03 17.22 6.18
CA MET A 1 33.90 17.36 5.21
C MET A 1 32.75 16.49 5.67
N THR A 2 31.73 17.10 6.23
CA THR A 2 30.53 16.39 6.60
C THR A 2 29.75 16.15 5.31
N GLN A 3 29.71 14.90 4.85
CA GLN A 3 28.92 14.53 3.70
C GLN A 3 27.45 14.70 4.10
N LEU A 4 26.75 15.65 3.49
CA LEU A 4 25.31 15.77 3.63
C LEU A 4 24.70 14.44 3.22
N PRO A 5 23.76 13.88 4.00
CA PRO A 5 23.10 12.64 3.60
C PRO A 5 22.46 12.85 2.24
N SER A 6 22.76 11.96 1.33
CA SER A 6 22.17 11.93 -0.01
C SER A 6 20.66 12.05 0.09
N ALA A 7 20.09 13.04 -0.58
CA ALA A 7 18.66 13.31 -0.58
C ALA A 7 17.83 12.30 -1.39
N HIS A 8 18.47 11.20 -1.82
CA HIS A 8 17.75 10.16 -2.57
C HIS A 8 16.91 9.32 -1.62
N PRO A 9 15.63 9.11 -1.93
CA PRO A 9 14.78 8.20 -1.15
C PRO A 9 15.38 6.80 -1.18
N SER A 10 15.33 6.10 -0.04
CA SER A 10 15.76 4.71 0.03
C SER A 10 14.93 3.87 -0.92
N PRO A 11 15.55 3.00 -1.73
CA PRO A 11 14.80 2.16 -2.65
C PRO A 11 13.94 1.13 -1.91
N MET A 12 12.81 0.77 -2.51
CA MET A 12 12.04 -0.37 -2.04
C MET A 12 12.76 -1.66 -2.44
N THR A 13 12.89 -2.59 -1.49
CA THR A 13 13.39 -3.93 -1.76
C THR A 13 12.24 -4.92 -1.76
N SER A 14 12.36 -5.98 -2.55
CA SER A 14 11.36 -7.03 -2.65
C SER A 14 12.00 -8.40 -2.69
N ARG A 15 11.34 -9.38 -2.06
CA ARG A 15 11.74 -10.79 -2.13
C ARG A 15 10.51 -11.68 -1.95
N VAL A 16 10.60 -12.89 -2.43
CA VAL A 16 9.57 -13.92 -2.23
C VAL A 16 10.08 -14.94 -1.20
N GLU A 17 9.27 -15.19 -0.18
CA GLU A 17 9.51 -16.22 0.83
C GLU A 17 8.46 -17.33 0.71
N ASP A 18 8.83 -18.58 0.95
CA ASP A 18 7.91 -19.71 0.98
C ASP A 18 7.00 -19.81 -0.26
N SER A 19 7.52 -19.42 -1.42
CA SER A 19 6.85 -19.42 -2.72
C SER A 19 5.52 -18.65 -2.82
N ARG A 20 4.94 -18.20 -1.70
CA ARG A 20 3.63 -17.54 -1.67
C ARG A 20 3.58 -16.25 -0.82
N THR A 21 4.69 -15.83 -0.25
CA THR A 21 4.77 -14.59 0.53
C THR A 21 5.71 -13.60 -0.16
N LEU A 22 5.17 -12.44 -0.51
CA LEU A 22 5.95 -11.32 -1.03
C LEU A 22 6.28 -10.39 0.12
N VAL A 23 7.57 -10.07 0.29
CA VAL A 23 8.04 -9.15 1.32
C VAL A 23 8.59 -7.90 0.65
N LEU A 24 8.02 -6.75 1.01
CA LEU A 24 8.46 -5.43 0.55
C LEU A 24 8.97 -4.65 1.75
N GLU A 25 10.12 -4.00 1.60
CA GLU A 25 10.71 -3.17 2.65
C GLU A 25 11.17 -1.84 2.10
N ARG A 26 10.96 -0.79 2.88
CA ARG A 26 11.46 0.56 2.55
C ARG A 26 11.63 1.39 3.81
N LEU A 27 12.68 2.20 3.83
CA LEU A 27 12.87 3.24 4.84
C LEU A 27 12.19 4.54 4.37
N PHE A 28 11.22 5.03 5.14
CA PHE A 28 10.60 6.32 4.92
C PHE A 28 11.21 7.35 5.88
N ARG A 29 11.57 8.52 5.36
CA ARG A 29 12.23 9.59 6.15
C ARG A 29 11.20 10.45 6.86
N ALA A 30 10.46 9.84 7.77
CA ALA A 30 9.47 10.47 8.62
C ALA A 30 9.33 9.67 9.90
N SER A 31 8.77 10.28 10.95
CA SER A 31 8.55 9.60 12.23
C SER A 31 7.56 8.44 12.08
N PRO A 32 7.62 7.43 12.98
CA PRO A 32 6.64 6.34 12.96
C PRO A 32 5.20 6.83 13.04
N GLU A 33 4.92 7.86 13.81
CA GLU A 33 3.58 8.45 13.94
C GLU A 33 3.08 8.99 12.60
N ARG A 34 3.93 9.70 11.86
CA ARG A 34 3.56 10.25 10.55
C ARG A 34 3.38 9.16 9.52
N VAL A 35 4.25 8.18 9.49
CA VAL A 35 4.16 7.06 8.54
C VAL A 35 2.93 6.21 8.84
N PHE A 36 2.70 5.88 10.11
CA PHE A 36 1.51 5.12 10.51
C PHE A 36 0.21 5.88 10.17
N ALA A 37 0.16 7.19 10.40
CA ALA A 37 -0.99 8.02 10.05
C ALA A 37 -1.30 7.95 8.55
N ALA A 38 -0.26 7.89 7.71
CA ALA A 38 -0.43 7.76 6.26
C ALA A 38 -1.17 6.49 5.85
N PHE A 39 -1.03 5.41 6.62
CA PHE A 39 -1.71 4.13 6.37
C PHE A 39 -3.03 3.96 7.11
N SER A 40 -3.35 4.83 8.07
CA SER A 40 -4.47 4.64 8.99
C SER A 40 -5.58 5.69 8.90
N GLN A 41 -5.42 6.67 8.02
CA GLN A 41 -6.40 7.75 7.85
C GLN A 41 -6.82 7.88 6.39
N ALA A 42 -8.13 7.95 6.15
CA ALA A 42 -8.69 8.04 4.80
C ALA A 42 -8.16 9.23 4.00
N GLU A 43 -8.03 10.40 4.64
CA GLU A 43 -7.51 11.61 3.99
C GLU A 43 -6.09 11.43 3.47
N HIS A 44 -5.25 10.71 4.22
CA HIS A 44 -3.89 10.42 3.81
C HIS A 44 -3.86 9.40 2.68
N LEU A 45 -4.61 8.29 2.82
CA LEU A 45 -4.67 7.24 1.81
C LEU A 45 -5.12 7.76 0.45
N ARG A 46 -6.09 8.66 0.42
CA ARG A 46 -6.56 9.29 -0.82
C ARG A 46 -5.46 10.01 -1.60
N ARG A 47 -4.41 10.47 -0.92
CA ARG A 47 -3.33 11.26 -1.54
C ARG A 47 -2.27 10.41 -2.21
N TRP A 48 -2.01 9.21 -1.71
CA TRP A 48 -0.87 8.43 -2.19
C TRP A 48 -1.22 7.01 -2.66
N TRP A 49 -2.36 6.46 -2.27
CA TRP A 49 -2.72 5.10 -2.64
C TRP A 49 -3.05 5.01 -4.12
N GLY A 50 -2.50 3.97 -4.78
CA GLY A 50 -2.65 3.73 -6.20
C GLY A 50 -1.44 4.18 -7.02
N PRO A 51 -1.23 3.57 -8.18
CA PRO A 51 -0.12 3.93 -9.06
C PRO A 51 -0.31 5.32 -9.67
N ARG A 52 0.75 5.84 -10.28
CA ARG A 52 0.70 7.16 -10.92
C ARG A 52 -0.37 7.23 -12.00
N GLY A 53 -1.08 8.35 -12.04
CA GLY A 53 -2.19 8.55 -12.97
C GLY A 53 -3.52 8.01 -12.48
N TRP A 54 -3.55 7.43 -11.28
CA TRP A 54 -4.77 6.94 -10.64
C TRP A 54 -5.13 7.80 -9.44
N GLU A 55 -6.41 8.10 -9.31
CA GLU A 55 -6.97 8.81 -8.16
C GLU A 55 -7.85 7.85 -7.36
N MET A 56 -8.17 8.23 -6.11
CA MET A 56 -9.03 7.44 -5.23
C MET A 56 -10.29 8.24 -4.89
N PRO A 57 -11.32 8.24 -5.77
CA PRO A 57 -12.56 8.97 -5.50
C PRO A 57 -13.37 8.40 -4.35
N VAL A 58 -13.20 7.12 -4.01
CA VAL A 58 -13.90 6.48 -2.89
C VAL A 58 -12.88 5.90 -1.92
N CYS A 59 -13.00 6.30 -0.64
CA CYS A 59 -12.21 5.73 0.44
C CYS A 59 -13.03 5.80 1.73
N THR A 60 -13.65 4.69 2.08
CA THR A 60 -14.41 4.53 3.31
C THR A 60 -13.59 3.68 4.26
N LEU A 61 -13.25 4.22 5.42
CA LEU A 61 -12.33 3.60 6.35
C LEU A 61 -12.92 3.54 7.75
N ASP A 62 -13.03 2.33 8.28
CA ASP A 62 -13.32 2.05 9.68
C ASP A 62 -12.08 1.35 10.26
N PHE A 63 -11.15 2.15 10.79
CA PHE A 63 -9.83 1.69 11.23
C PHE A 63 -9.88 1.12 12.65
N ARG A 64 -10.32 -0.14 12.74
CA ARG A 64 -10.38 -0.94 13.96
C ARG A 64 -10.39 -2.43 13.61
N PRO A 65 -9.99 -3.32 14.53
CA PRO A 65 -10.16 -4.76 14.29
C PRO A 65 -11.61 -5.11 13.94
N GLY A 66 -11.80 -5.85 12.85
CA GLY A 66 -13.12 -6.15 12.28
C GLY A 66 -13.70 -5.04 11.40
N GLY A 67 -13.10 -3.87 11.37
CA GLY A 67 -13.51 -2.77 10.49
C GLY A 67 -13.09 -3.01 9.05
N ARG A 68 -13.65 -2.21 8.14
CA ARG A 68 -13.43 -2.34 6.70
C ARG A 68 -12.85 -1.08 6.09
N TRP A 69 -12.02 -1.29 5.09
CA TRP A 69 -11.50 -0.24 4.23
C TRP A 69 -11.94 -0.54 2.79
N HIS A 70 -12.97 0.16 2.33
CA HIS A 70 -13.49 0.03 0.97
C HIS A 70 -12.99 1.20 0.13
N TYR A 71 -12.29 0.91 -0.95
CA TYR A 71 -11.69 1.94 -1.79
C TYR A 71 -11.91 1.65 -3.27
N GLY A 72 -12.12 2.74 -4.02
CA GLY A 72 -12.20 2.72 -5.47
C GLY A 72 -11.18 3.67 -6.06
N MET A 73 -10.39 3.16 -7.02
CA MET A 73 -9.43 3.93 -7.78
C MET A 73 -9.90 4.09 -9.22
N LYS A 74 -9.53 5.20 -9.83
CA LYS A 74 -9.85 5.47 -11.24
C LYS A 74 -8.64 6.05 -11.94
N CYS A 75 -8.32 5.53 -13.12
CA CYS A 75 -7.27 6.09 -13.96
C CYS A 75 -7.79 7.37 -14.62
N THR A 76 -7.15 8.49 -14.28
CA THR A 76 -7.51 9.82 -14.78
C THR A 76 -6.49 10.40 -15.76
N ASP A 77 -5.47 9.63 -16.09
CA ASP A 77 -4.41 10.03 -17.00
C ASP A 77 -4.68 9.54 -18.44
N PRO A 78 -5.04 10.45 -19.37
CA PRO A 78 -5.29 10.05 -20.76
C PRO A 78 -4.08 9.41 -21.45
N ALA A 79 -2.86 9.70 -20.96
CA ALA A 79 -1.64 9.13 -21.53
C ALA A 79 -1.51 7.62 -21.30
N GLN A 80 -2.31 7.05 -20.39
CA GLN A 80 -2.30 5.61 -20.13
C GLN A 80 -3.18 4.79 -21.10
N GLY A 81 -3.72 5.42 -22.12
CA GLY A 81 -4.39 4.73 -23.22
C GLY A 81 -5.59 3.91 -22.76
N GLN A 82 -5.49 2.60 -22.91
CA GLN A 82 -6.59 1.68 -22.57
C GLN A 82 -6.99 1.70 -21.10
N PHE A 83 -6.10 2.12 -20.19
CA PHE A 83 -6.39 2.21 -18.78
C PHE A 83 -7.18 3.47 -18.42
N PHE A 84 -7.16 4.49 -19.26
CA PHE A 84 -7.88 5.73 -19.02
C PHE A 84 -9.37 5.47 -18.78
N GLY A 85 -9.87 5.94 -17.63
CA GLY A 85 -11.26 5.75 -17.24
C GLY A 85 -11.56 4.42 -16.55
N MET A 86 -10.61 3.48 -16.50
CA MET A 86 -10.80 2.22 -15.78
C MET A 86 -10.87 2.44 -14.28
N GLU A 87 -11.69 1.63 -13.63
CA GLU A 87 -11.83 1.61 -12.17
C GLU A 87 -11.28 0.31 -11.61
N SER A 88 -10.71 0.40 -10.41
CA SER A 88 -10.23 -0.73 -9.64
C SER A 88 -10.71 -0.60 -8.19
N TRP A 89 -11.33 -1.65 -7.67
CA TRP A 89 -11.95 -1.65 -6.35
C TRP A 89 -11.28 -2.65 -5.44
N GLY A 90 -11.09 -2.28 -4.17
CA GLY A 90 -10.53 -3.16 -3.15
C GLY A 90 -11.30 -3.04 -1.84
N LEU A 91 -11.23 -4.09 -1.05
CA LEU A 91 -11.82 -4.16 0.28
C LEU A 91 -10.83 -4.79 1.24
N GLY A 92 -10.35 -4.01 2.21
CA GLY A 92 -9.55 -4.50 3.31
C GLY A 92 -10.44 -4.80 4.51
N VAL A 93 -10.18 -5.91 5.18
CA VAL A 93 -10.81 -6.24 6.47
C VAL A 93 -9.71 -6.31 7.52
N TYR A 94 -9.72 -5.38 8.47
CA TYR A 94 -8.71 -5.33 9.52
C TYR A 94 -8.86 -6.50 10.49
N ARG A 95 -7.73 -7.13 10.82
CA ARG A 95 -7.65 -8.27 11.74
C ARG A 95 -7.03 -7.86 13.05
N GLU A 96 -5.86 -7.23 12.99
CA GLU A 96 -5.09 -6.80 14.16
C GLU A 96 -4.52 -5.40 13.91
N ILE A 97 -4.53 -4.58 14.94
CA ILE A 97 -3.94 -3.24 14.90
C ILE A 97 -3.20 -3.02 16.22
N GLU A 98 -1.89 -2.73 16.11
CA GLU A 98 -1.09 -2.21 17.22
C GLU A 98 -0.74 -0.77 16.85
N ASP A 99 -1.26 0.18 17.60
CA ASP A 99 -1.12 1.60 17.29
C ASP A 99 0.35 2.00 17.12
N GLY A 100 0.65 2.61 15.98
CA GLY A 100 2.00 3.06 15.63
C GLY A 100 2.98 1.96 15.23
N ALA A 101 2.63 0.68 15.34
CA ALA A 101 3.58 -0.43 15.19
C ALA A 101 3.19 -1.49 14.15
N ARG A 102 1.92 -1.85 14.05
CA ARG A 102 1.53 -3.00 13.22
C ARG A 102 0.08 -2.92 12.75
N ILE A 103 -0.15 -3.30 11.49
CA ILE A 103 -1.49 -3.44 10.92
C ILE A 103 -1.55 -4.78 10.19
N VAL A 104 -2.56 -5.60 10.50
CA VAL A 104 -2.85 -6.84 9.77
C VAL A 104 -4.25 -6.74 9.17
N TYR A 105 -4.35 -6.95 7.88
CA TYR A 105 -5.64 -6.97 7.20
C TYR A 105 -5.64 -7.98 6.06
N THR A 106 -6.83 -8.43 5.69
CA THR A 106 -7.03 -9.21 4.47
C THR A 106 -7.52 -8.26 3.38
N ASP A 107 -6.84 -8.25 2.25
CA ASP A 107 -7.19 -7.42 1.11
C ASP A 107 -7.84 -8.27 0.03
N TYR A 108 -9.02 -7.83 -0.42
CA TYR A 108 -9.82 -8.50 -1.44
C TYR A 108 -9.98 -7.60 -2.65
N PHE A 109 -10.05 -8.19 -3.83
CA PHE A 109 -10.61 -7.50 -4.98
C PHE A 109 -12.11 -7.33 -4.75
N SER A 110 -12.64 -6.15 -5.10
CA SER A 110 -13.99 -5.76 -4.75
C SER A 110 -14.71 -5.09 -5.93
N ASP A 111 -15.91 -4.60 -5.66
CA ASP A 111 -16.72 -3.82 -6.59
C ASP A 111 -17.23 -2.53 -5.91
N ALA A 112 -17.96 -1.72 -6.64
CA ALA A 112 -18.48 -0.45 -6.14
C ALA A 112 -19.46 -0.62 -4.97
N GLN A 113 -20.06 -1.79 -4.79
CA GLN A 113 -21.00 -2.09 -3.72
C GLN A 113 -20.34 -2.73 -2.49
N GLY A 114 -19.00 -2.95 -2.53
CA GLY A 114 -18.28 -3.58 -1.44
C GLY A 114 -18.37 -5.10 -1.42
N GLY A 115 -18.77 -5.71 -2.52
CA GLY A 115 -18.74 -7.16 -2.68
C GLY A 115 -17.31 -7.67 -2.84
N ILE A 116 -17.10 -8.96 -2.53
CA ILE A 116 -15.81 -9.62 -2.68
C ILE A 116 -15.80 -10.42 -3.97
N ASP A 117 -14.77 -10.20 -4.81
CA ASP A 117 -14.55 -11.01 -6.01
C ASP A 117 -13.76 -12.27 -5.63
N GLU A 118 -14.49 -13.36 -5.39
CA GLU A 118 -13.88 -14.63 -4.98
C GLU A 118 -13.10 -15.34 -6.11
N ALA A 119 -13.24 -14.88 -7.35
CA ALA A 119 -12.49 -15.41 -8.49
C ALA A 119 -11.02 -14.94 -8.50
N LEU A 120 -10.70 -13.88 -7.76
CA LEU A 120 -9.36 -13.33 -7.67
C LEU A 120 -8.74 -13.61 -6.29
N PRO A 121 -7.39 -13.70 -6.21
CA PRO A 121 -6.73 -14.03 -4.96
C PRO A 121 -6.94 -12.99 -3.88
N ALA A 122 -7.26 -13.43 -2.65
CA ALA A 122 -7.19 -12.59 -1.47
C ALA A 122 -5.76 -12.59 -0.92
N THR A 123 -5.37 -11.52 -0.24
CA THR A 123 -4.04 -11.35 0.31
C THR A 123 -4.12 -11.07 1.80
N LEU A 124 -3.38 -11.84 2.62
CA LEU A 124 -3.17 -11.48 4.01
C LEU A 124 -1.97 -10.54 4.08
N VAL A 125 -2.20 -9.31 4.50
CA VAL A 125 -1.16 -8.27 4.56
C VAL A 125 -0.82 -7.97 6.01
N GLU A 126 0.48 -8.01 6.32
CA GLU A 126 1.02 -7.53 7.59
C GLU A 126 1.96 -6.37 7.30
N LEU A 127 1.66 -5.20 7.88
CA LEU A 127 2.53 -4.03 7.86
C LEU A 127 3.14 -3.85 9.24
N THR A 128 4.46 -3.71 9.30
CA THR A 128 5.17 -3.36 10.54
C THR A 128 5.89 -2.03 10.35
N PHE A 129 5.91 -1.22 11.41
CA PHE A 129 6.48 0.12 11.43
C PHE A 129 7.50 0.17 12.55
N THR A 130 8.78 0.29 12.20
CA THR A 130 9.87 0.27 13.17
C THR A 130 10.70 1.54 13.06
N ALA A 131 10.86 2.24 14.18
CA ALA A 131 11.73 3.40 14.24
C ALA A 131 13.17 2.97 13.93
N GLN A 132 13.83 3.73 13.07
CA GLN A 132 15.19 3.48 12.66
C GLN A 132 15.89 4.81 12.45
N GLU A 133 17.22 4.83 12.56
CA GLU A 133 17.96 6.06 12.28
C GLU A 133 17.60 6.62 10.90
N GLY A 134 17.16 7.87 10.87
CA GLY A 134 16.75 8.56 9.65
C GLY A 134 15.28 8.36 9.26
N GLY A 135 14.48 7.66 10.07
CA GLY A 135 13.05 7.54 9.77
C GLY A 135 12.35 6.30 10.32
N THR A 136 11.52 5.70 9.50
CA THR A 136 10.71 4.53 9.84
C THR A 136 10.86 3.46 8.76
N ARG A 137 11.25 2.27 9.16
CA ARG A 137 11.26 1.10 8.27
C ARG A 137 9.86 0.50 8.24
N VAL A 138 9.30 0.39 7.05
CA VAL A 138 8.04 -0.29 6.82
C VAL A 138 8.31 -1.62 6.12
N VAL A 139 7.79 -2.69 6.68
CA VAL A 139 7.85 -4.03 6.08
C VAL A 139 6.43 -4.47 5.78
N ASN A 140 6.17 -4.80 4.51
CA ASN A 140 4.91 -5.36 4.05
C ASN A 140 5.13 -6.85 3.75
N ARG A 141 4.43 -7.71 4.47
CA ARG A 141 4.41 -9.16 4.20
C ARG A 141 3.03 -9.51 3.66
N SER A 142 2.98 -9.85 2.39
CA SER A 142 1.73 -10.20 1.69
C SER A 142 1.74 -11.69 1.39
N THR A 143 0.87 -12.43 2.07
CA THR A 143 0.79 -13.89 1.95
C THR A 143 -0.48 -14.28 1.18
N TYR A 144 -0.28 -15.12 0.17
CA TYR A 144 -1.35 -15.65 -0.68
C TYR A 144 -1.68 -17.08 -0.28
N ALA A 145 -2.88 -17.55 -0.62
CA ALA A 145 -3.31 -18.91 -0.31
C ALA A 145 -2.46 -19.98 -1.06
N SER A 146 -1.89 -19.59 -2.19
CA SER A 146 -1.09 -20.50 -3.03
C SER A 146 -0.01 -19.74 -3.80
N GLU A 147 0.97 -20.47 -4.30
CA GLU A 147 1.96 -19.93 -5.24
C GLU A 147 1.32 -19.35 -6.51
N GLU A 148 0.28 -20.02 -7.01
CA GLU A 148 -0.47 -19.53 -8.17
C GLU A 148 -1.14 -18.19 -7.91
N GLY A 149 -1.67 -17.98 -6.70
CA GLY A 149 -2.28 -16.72 -6.30
C GLY A 149 -1.27 -15.58 -6.35
N LEU A 150 -0.08 -15.77 -5.80
CA LEU A 150 0.99 -14.79 -5.88
C LEU A 150 1.40 -14.54 -7.34
N LYS A 151 1.57 -15.60 -8.12
CA LYS A 151 1.93 -15.47 -9.54
C LYS A 151 0.90 -14.66 -10.32
N THR A 152 -0.40 -14.90 -10.07
CA THR A 152 -1.49 -14.18 -10.72
C THR A 152 -1.36 -12.66 -10.52
N VAL A 153 -1.15 -12.21 -9.28
CA VAL A 153 -1.05 -10.77 -9.01
C VAL A 153 0.26 -10.18 -9.52
N LEU A 154 1.35 -10.93 -9.50
CA LEU A 154 2.62 -10.48 -10.09
C LEU A 154 2.48 -10.31 -11.62
N ASP A 155 1.81 -11.23 -12.29
CA ASP A 155 1.55 -11.15 -13.73
C ASP A 155 0.62 -9.97 -14.08
N MET A 156 -0.21 -9.52 -13.15
CA MET A 156 -1.03 -8.31 -13.30
C MET A 156 -0.24 -7.00 -13.17
N GLY A 157 1.06 -7.05 -12.87
CA GLY A 157 1.92 -5.87 -12.71
C GLY A 157 1.88 -5.28 -11.30
N MET A 158 1.50 -6.05 -10.29
CA MET A 158 1.36 -5.57 -8.91
C MET A 158 2.64 -4.97 -8.35
N LEU A 159 3.79 -5.57 -8.62
CA LEU A 159 5.06 -5.09 -8.05
C LEU A 159 5.41 -3.69 -8.56
N GLN A 160 5.20 -3.41 -9.84
CA GLN A 160 5.39 -2.07 -10.39
C GLN A 160 4.38 -1.09 -9.81
N GLY A 161 3.11 -1.50 -9.69
CA GLY A 161 2.05 -0.67 -9.13
C GLY A 161 2.31 -0.28 -7.69
N ILE A 162 2.72 -1.22 -6.83
CA ILE A 162 3.01 -0.93 -5.42
C ILE A 162 4.28 -0.09 -5.26
N THR A 163 5.27 -0.27 -6.14
CA THR A 163 6.47 0.55 -6.14
C THR A 163 6.13 2.02 -6.42
N GLU A 164 5.33 2.28 -7.45
CA GLU A 164 4.86 3.63 -7.77
C GLU A 164 4.01 4.22 -6.64
N THR A 165 3.18 3.40 -6.03
CA THR A 165 2.34 3.79 -4.89
C THR A 165 3.20 4.25 -3.71
N TRP A 166 4.22 3.50 -3.36
CA TRP A 166 5.13 3.87 -2.26
C TRP A 166 6.03 5.06 -2.63
N ASP A 167 6.37 5.25 -3.89
CA ASP A 167 7.06 6.46 -4.35
C ASP A 167 6.18 7.70 -4.11
N ARG A 168 4.89 7.60 -4.38
CA ARG A 168 3.93 8.68 -4.08
C ARG A 168 3.85 8.97 -2.59
N LEU A 169 3.90 7.94 -1.75
CA LEU A 169 3.95 8.12 -0.29
C LEU A 169 5.21 8.87 0.13
N VAL A 170 6.37 8.52 -0.43
CA VAL A 170 7.63 9.24 -0.16
C VAL A 170 7.49 10.72 -0.51
N GLU A 171 6.94 11.03 -1.67
CA GLU A 171 6.71 12.41 -2.11
C GLU A 171 5.78 13.16 -1.16
N GLY A 172 4.69 12.52 -0.74
CA GLY A 172 3.71 13.10 0.18
C GLY A 172 4.29 13.38 1.58
N LEU A 173 5.11 12.48 2.10
CA LEU A 173 5.78 12.65 3.40
C LEU A 173 6.82 13.77 3.35
N GLY A 174 7.53 13.91 2.24
CA GLY A 174 8.51 14.98 2.05
C GLY A 174 7.89 16.36 1.88
N ALA A 175 6.68 16.45 1.35
CA ALA A 175 5.94 17.70 1.13
C ALA A 175 5.15 18.16 2.37
N ALA A 176 4.92 17.28 3.34
CA ALA A 176 4.16 17.62 4.53
C ALA A 176 4.96 18.56 5.45
N PRO A 177 4.36 19.60 6.02
CA PRO A 177 5.04 20.42 7.02
C PRO A 177 5.44 19.58 8.23
N ALA A 178 6.57 19.90 8.79
CA ALA A 178 7.11 19.23 9.97
C ALA A 178 6.16 19.38 11.17
#